data_04d474be226098607f470f0a3b518aaa
#
_entry.id   04d474be226098607f470f0a3b518aaa
#
_cell.length_a   1.000
_cell.length_b   1.000
_cell.length_c   1.000
_cell.angle_alpha   90.00
_cell.angle_beta   90.00
_cell.angle_gamma   90.00
#
_symmetry.space_group_name_H-M   'P 1'
#
loop_
_entity.id
_entity.type
_entity.pdbx_description
1 polymer ?
#
loop_
_entity_poly.entity_id
_entity_poly.type
_entity_poly.pdbx_seq_one_letter_code
_entity_poly.pdbx_strand_id
1 'polypeptide(L)'
;MAATSLTTYLWFNTHALDAAKFYVDLFPGSRLGEVSYYQADAQLPAGTVLTVEFELFGQPFAALNGGPAFSHSEAVSFQVNCETQADVDHIWNTIVNSGGSESQCGWCKDRWGVSWQIVPTALGRALKGLDGYDSDYAFKAMMKMSKIIVADLAAPS
;
A
#
# COMPACT_ATOMS: atom_id res chain seq x y z
N MET A 1 1.26 -18.09 27.10
CA MET A 1 1.84 -17.04 26.21
C MET A 1 0.80 -15.93 26.07
N ALA A 2 1.19 -14.68 26.29
CA ALA A 2 0.24 -13.54 26.28
C ALA A 2 0.61 -12.48 25.23
N ALA A 3 0.92 -12.90 23.99
CA ALA A 3 0.97 -11.98 22.87
C ALA A 3 -0.46 -11.49 22.56
N THR A 4 -0.66 -10.18 22.43
CA THR A 4 -2.00 -9.57 22.35
C THR A 4 -2.30 -8.90 21.02
N SER A 5 -1.28 -8.53 20.25
CA SER A 5 -1.47 -7.81 18.98
C SER A 5 -0.22 -7.88 18.10
N LEU A 6 -0.39 -7.50 16.84
CA LEU A 6 0.69 -7.32 15.87
C LEU A 6 0.57 -5.91 15.29
N THR A 7 1.68 -5.18 15.23
CA THR A 7 1.78 -3.87 14.59
C THR A 7 2.82 -3.92 13.48
N THR A 8 2.47 -3.47 12.29
CA THR A 8 3.41 -3.36 11.16
C THR A 8 4.22 -2.07 11.29
N TYR A 9 5.54 -2.19 11.36
CA TYR A 9 6.46 -1.05 11.34
C TYR A 9 7.02 -0.83 9.94
N LEU A 10 6.93 0.42 9.45
CA LEU A 10 7.53 0.87 8.21
C LEU A 10 8.70 1.79 8.54
N TRP A 11 9.90 1.42 8.06
CA TRP A 11 11.12 2.20 8.26
C TRP A 11 11.24 3.31 7.22
N PHE A 12 11.54 4.52 7.66
CA PHE A 12 11.84 5.67 6.80
C PHE A 12 13.14 6.33 7.23
N ASN A 13 13.79 7.01 6.29
CA ASN A 13 14.95 7.85 6.64
C ASN A 13 14.49 9.00 7.57
N THR A 14 13.64 9.90 7.06
CA THR A 14 13.15 11.09 7.79
C THR A 14 11.69 11.43 7.48
N HIS A 15 10.98 10.62 6.72
CA HIS A 15 9.66 10.94 6.16
C HIS A 15 8.49 10.19 6.81
N ALA A 16 8.67 9.66 8.03
CA ALA A 16 7.63 8.86 8.69
C ALA A 16 6.29 9.57 8.80
N LEU A 17 6.29 10.84 9.21
CA LEU A 17 5.06 11.61 9.37
C LEU A 17 4.40 11.91 8.02
N ASP A 18 5.18 12.28 7.01
CA ASP A 18 4.65 12.57 5.67
C ASP A 18 4.03 11.31 5.04
N ALA A 19 4.70 10.17 5.20
CA ALA A 19 4.19 8.89 4.73
C ALA A 19 2.90 8.48 5.43
N ALA A 20 2.85 8.55 6.76
CA ALA A 20 1.67 8.22 7.54
C ALA A 20 0.47 9.11 7.15
N LYS A 21 0.67 10.41 7.01
CA LYS A 21 -0.36 11.35 6.53
C LYS A 21 -0.85 10.99 5.14
N PHE A 22 0.06 10.72 4.21
CA PHE A 22 -0.28 10.34 2.84
C PHE A 22 -1.17 9.08 2.81
N TYR A 23 -0.82 8.05 3.58
CA TYR A 23 -1.62 6.82 3.63
C TYR A 23 -2.99 7.03 4.26
N VAL A 24 -3.04 7.78 5.35
CA VAL A 24 -4.31 8.08 6.05
C VAL A 24 -5.25 8.91 5.16
N ASP A 25 -4.72 9.86 4.40
CA ASP A 25 -5.51 10.67 3.48
C ASP A 25 -5.99 9.86 2.26
N LEU A 26 -5.18 8.89 1.82
CA LEU A 26 -5.50 8.07 0.63
C LEU A 26 -6.53 6.98 0.93
N PHE A 27 -6.41 6.32 2.08
CA PHE A 27 -7.22 5.13 2.39
C PHE A 27 -8.40 5.47 3.30
N PRO A 28 -9.65 5.18 2.89
CA PRO A 28 -10.83 5.48 3.69
C PRO A 28 -10.84 4.71 5.02
N GLY A 29 -11.43 5.30 6.06
CA GLY A 29 -11.52 4.68 7.37
C GLY A 29 -10.19 4.58 8.12
N SER A 30 -9.19 5.36 7.69
CA SER A 30 -7.85 5.40 8.29
C SER A 30 -7.70 6.61 9.20
N ARG A 31 -6.75 6.56 10.13
CA ARG A 31 -6.51 7.66 11.07
C ARG A 31 -5.06 7.70 11.56
N LEU A 32 -4.56 8.91 11.85
CA LEU A 32 -3.32 9.11 12.59
C LEU A 32 -3.54 8.83 14.07
N GLY A 33 -2.51 8.28 14.71
CA GLY A 33 -2.44 8.06 16.13
C GLY A 33 -1.38 8.94 16.80
N GLU A 34 -0.70 8.38 17.80
CA GLU A 34 0.30 9.09 18.58
C GLU A 34 1.60 9.33 17.79
N VAL A 35 2.21 10.48 18.04
CA VAL A 35 3.53 10.85 17.50
C VAL A 35 4.52 10.94 18.64
N SER A 36 5.65 10.22 18.55
CA SER A 36 6.76 10.33 19.48
C SER A 36 7.97 11.01 18.83
N TYR A 37 8.86 11.53 19.66
CA TYR A 37 9.98 12.35 19.23
C TYR A 37 11.29 11.86 19.83
N TYR A 38 12.39 12.05 19.12
CA TYR A 38 13.72 11.81 19.63
C TYR A 38 14.03 12.73 20.81
N GLN A 39 14.66 12.14 21.84
CA GLN A 39 15.16 12.87 23.00
C GLN A 39 16.61 13.32 22.77
N ALA A 40 17.15 14.09 23.71
CA ALA A 40 18.55 14.49 23.69
C ALA A 40 19.48 13.27 23.67
N ASP A 41 20.65 13.41 23.05
CA ASP A 41 21.71 12.38 22.94
C ASP A 41 21.32 11.12 22.15
N ALA A 42 20.22 11.18 21.37
CA ALA A 42 19.80 10.10 20.48
C ALA A 42 20.46 10.22 19.09
N GLN A 43 20.18 9.22 18.24
CA GLN A 43 20.73 9.10 16.88
C GLN A 43 20.38 10.30 15.97
N LEU A 44 19.20 10.88 16.14
CA LEU A 44 18.74 12.08 15.43
C LEU A 44 18.51 13.23 16.40
N PRO A 45 18.51 14.49 15.94
CA PRO A 45 18.33 15.65 16.81
C PRO A 45 17.04 15.56 17.64
N ALA A 46 17.12 16.03 18.89
CA ALA A 46 15.96 16.14 19.77
C ALA A 46 14.82 16.93 19.10
N GLY A 47 13.59 16.46 19.27
CA GLY A 47 12.41 17.03 18.62
C GLY A 47 12.14 16.53 17.20
N THR A 48 13.04 15.74 16.60
CA THR A 48 12.75 15.00 15.38
C THR A 48 11.71 13.90 15.65
N VAL A 49 10.77 13.71 14.75
CA VAL A 49 9.78 12.62 14.87
C VAL A 49 10.52 11.28 14.90
N LEU A 50 10.24 10.48 15.92
CA LEU A 50 10.75 9.11 16.05
C LEU A 50 9.77 8.12 15.45
N THR A 51 8.54 8.07 15.95
CA THR A 51 7.50 7.17 15.46
C THR A 51 6.18 7.92 15.26
N VAL A 52 5.41 7.45 14.31
CA VAL A 52 4.01 7.86 14.08
C VAL A 52 3.15 6.62 14.06
N GLU A 53 2.25 6.50 15.00
CA GLU A 53 1.23 5.45 14.96
C GLU A 53 0.09 5.85 14.03
N PHE A 54 -0.46 4.89 13.30
CA PHE A 54 -1.62 5.11 12.45
C PHE A 54 -2.37 3.81 12.21
N GLU A 55 -3.59 3.91 11.71
CA GLU A 55 -4.40 2.78 11.31
C GLU A 55 -4.80 2.93 9.85
N LEU A 56 -4.72 1.82 9.11
CA LEU A 56 -5.26 1.68 7.76
C LEU A 56 -6.32 0.59 7.77
N PHE A 57 -7.55 0.93 7.42
CA PHE A 57 -8.68 -0.01 7.47
C PHE A 57 -8.82 -0.73 8.83
N GLY A 58 -8.52 -0.05 9.93
CA GLY A 58 -8.54 -0.60 11.28
C GLY A 58 -7.33 -1.46 11.66
N GLN A 59 -6.36 -1.64 10.78
CA GLN A 59 -5.11 -2.36 11.08
C GLN A 59 -4.04 -1.42 11.61
N PRO A 60 -3.35 -1.78 12.70
CA PRO A 60 -2.33 -0.94 13.30
C PRO A 60 -1.02 -0.94 12.49
N PHE A 61 -0.50 0.24 12.27
CA PHE A 61 0.80 0.53 11.68
C PHE A 61 1.58 1.52 12.54
N ALA A 62 2.88 1.53 12.36
CA ALA A 62 3.76 2.58 12.84
C ALA A 62 4.79 2.93 11.77
N ALA A 63 5.02 4.20 11.55
CA ALA A 63 6.11 4.71 10.74
C ALA A 63 7.25 5.16 11.64
N LEU A 64 8.47 4.70 11.36
CA LEU A 64 9.67 4.98 12.16
C LEU A 64 10.68 5.75 11.31
N ASN A 65 11.20 6.85 11.85
CA ASN A 65 12.38 7.51 11.30
C ASN A 65 13.65 6.93 11.92
N GLY A 66 14.30 6.02 11.21
CA GLY A 66 15.51 5.33 11.67
C GLY A 66 16.78 5.69 10.92
N GLY A 67 16.73 6.67 10.01
CA GLY A 67 17.85 7.04 9.16
C GLY A 67 17.97 6.20 7.88
N PRO A 68 19.06 6.34 7.13
CA PRO A 68 19.18 5.81 5.76
C PRO A 68 19.61 4.33 5.66
N ALA A 69 19.65 3.59 6.78
CA ALA A 69 20.24 2.25 6.80
C ALA A 69 19.46 1.19 6.02
N PHE A 70 18.12 1.34 5.93
CA PHE A 70 17.26 0.37 5.25
C PHE A 70 16.34 1.04 4.26
N SER A 71 15.99 0.29 3.21
CA SER A 71 15.01 0.68 2.18
C SER A 71 13.99 -0.44 1.98
N HIS A 72 12.80 -0.03 1.55
CA HIS A 72 11.73 -0.99 1.21
C HIS A 72 12.04 -1.74 -0.08
N SER A 73 11.50 -2.94 -0.17
CA SER A 73 11.58 -3.79 -1.35
C SER A 73 10.25 -4.50 -1.59
N GLU A 74 10.13 -5.16 -2.73
CA GLU A 74 8.96 -5.93 -3.12
C GLU A 74 8.77 -7.24 -2.32
N ALA A 75 9.72 -7.58 -1.42
CA ALA A 75 9.61 -8.76 -0.57
C ALA A 75 8.41 -8.70 0.41
N VAL A 76 7.94 -7.50 0.70
CA VAL A 76 6.69 -7.23 1.43
C VAL A 76 5.84 -6.27 0.63
N SER A 77 4.55 -6.54 0.54
CA SER A 77 3.58 -5.67 -0.10
C SER A 77 2.26 -5.66 0.68
N PHE A 78 1.50 -4.59 0.51
CA PHE A 78 0.18 -4.45 1.10
C PHE A 78 -0.86 -4.46 0.00
N GLN A 79 -1.78 -5.43 0.07
CA GLN A 79 -2.87 -5.53 -0.89
C GLN A 79 -4.07 -4.70 -0.41
N VAL A 80 -4.48 -3.76 -1.24
CA VAL A 80 -5.70 -2.97 -1.08
C VAL A 80 -6.77 -3.56 -1.99
N ASN A 81 -7.85 -4.03 -1.40
CA ASN A 81 -8.99 -4.57 -2.15
C ASN A 81 -9.95 -3.43 -2.49
N CYS A 82 -10.25 -3.28 -3.77
CA CYS A 82 -11.13 -2.24 -4.31
C CYS A 82 -12.41 -2.87 -4.85
N GLU A 83 -13.56 -2.27 -4.57
CA GLU A 83 -14.83 -2.79 -5.10
C GLU A 83 -15.07 -2.37 -6.55
N THR A 84 -14.64 -1.18 -6.94
CA THR A 84 -14.90 -0.60 -8.26
C THR A 84 -13.61 -0.26 -9.01
N GLN A 85 -13.71 -0.10 -10.33
CA GLN A 85 -12.62 0.43 -11.16
C GLN A 85 -12.26 1.86 -10.76
N ALA A 86 -13.23 2.66 -10.37
CA ALA A 86 -13.00 4.04 -9.92
C ALA A 86 -12.12 4.09 -8.66
N ASP A 87 -12.29 3.16 -7.72
CA ASP A 87 -11.45 3.04 -6.53
C ASP A 87 -10.02 2.63 -6.91
N VAL A 88 -9.87 1.65 -7.80
CA VAL A 88 -8.57 1.25 -8.35
C VAL A 88 -7.88 2.45 -8.99
N ASP A 89 -8.57 3.18 -9.87
CA ASP A 89 -8.02 4.32 -10.59
C ASP A 89 -7.59 5.44 -9.64
N HIS A 90 -8.42 5.75 -8.65
CA HIS A 90 -8.12 6.79 -7.68
C HIS A 90 -6.84 6.46 -6.88
N ILE A 91 -6.78 5.28 -6.29
CA ILE A 91 -5.64 4.87 -5.44
C ILE A 91 -4.37 4.73 -6.28
N TRP A 92 -4.44 4.00 -7.40
CA TRP A 92 -3.31 3.81 -8.31
C TRP A 92 -2.72 5.12 -8.80
N ASN A 93 -3.58 5.97 -9.36
CA ASN A 93 -3.14 7.24 -9.93
C ASN A 93 -2.57 8.17 -8.85
N THR A 94 -3.15 8.18 -7.64
CA THR A 94 -2.63 8.99 -6.53
C THR A 94 -1.23 8.53 -6.13
N ILE A 95 -1.00 7.23 -5.97
CA ILE A 95 0.32 6.69 -5.61
C ILE A 95 1.35 7.01 -6.70
N VAL A 96 1.04 6.69 -7.96
CA VAL A 96 1.97 6.83 -9.08
C VAL A 96 2.27 8.31 -9.36
N ASN A 97 1.25 9.17 -9.40
CA ASN A 97 1.42 10.60 -9.70
C ASN A 97 2.05 11.40 -8.55
N SER A 98 2.09 10.85 -7.35
CA SER A 98 2.74 11.46 -6.18
C SER A 98 4.21 11.06 -6.02
N GLY A 99 4.88 10.69 -7.10
CA GLY A 99 6.29 10.30 -7.11
C GLY A 99 6.54 8.80 -6.98
N GLY A 100 5.49 7.99 -7.06
CA GLY A 100 5.58 6.54 -7.12
C GLY A 100 5.90 6.02 -8.53
N SER A 101 5.82 4.71 -8.70
CA SER A 101 6.07 4.04 -9.97
C SER A 101 5.14 2.86 -10.18
N GLU A 102 4.77 2.65 -11.43
CA GLU A 102 4.03 1.46 -11.84
C GLU A 102 4.93 0.21 -11.82
N SER A 103 4.33 -0.93 -11.49
CA SER A 103 4.86 -2.24 -11.74
C SER A 103 3.82 -3.06 -12.48
N GLN A 104 3.82 -4.38 -12.36
CA GLN A 104 2.94 -5.26 -13.14
C GLN A 104 1.85 -5.91 -12.28
N CYS A 105 0.78 -6.35 -12.93
CA CYS A 105 -0.28 -7.16 -12.32
C CYS A 105 -0.93 -6.52 -11.10
N GLY A 106 -1.15 -5.21 -11.14
CA GLY A 106 -1.75 -4.45 -10.04
C GLY A 106 -0.76 -3.99 -8.97
N TRP A 107 0.54 -4.23 -9.16
CA TRP A 107 1.57 -3.76 -8.25
C TRP A 107 2.05 -2.35 -8.62
N CYS A 108 2.27 -1.53 -7.61
CA CYS A 108 2.94 -0.24 -7.73
C CYS A 108 3.77 0.05 -6.48
N LYS A 109 4.67 1.00 -6.57
CA LYS A 109 5.43 1.52 -5.42
C LYS A 109 5.06 2.97 -5.17
N ASP A 110 5.03 3.35 -3.90
CA ASP A 110 4.98 4.76 -3.57
C ASP A 110 6.36 5.42 -3.65
N ARG A 111 6.40 6.73 -3.44
CA ARG A 111 7.65 7.51 -3.53
C ARG A 111 8.71 7.15 -2.48
N TRP A 112 8.33 6.41 -1.44
CA TRP A 112 9.26 5.90 -0.41
C TRP A 112 9.69 4.46 -0.65
N GLY A 113 9.19 3.83 -1.73
CA GLY A 113 9.54 2.47 -2.13
C GLY A 113 8.69 1.38 -1.51
N VAL A 114 7.66 1.71 -0.73
CA VAL A 114 6.71 0.73 -0.21
C VAL A 114 5.88 0.18 -1.35
N SER A 115 5.77 -1.14 -1.41
CA SER A 115 5.04 -1.86 -2.46
C SER A 115 3.59 -2.06 -2.08
N TRP A 116 2.70 -1.72 -3.02
CA TRP A 116 1.25 -1.84 -2.92
C TRP A 116 0.72 -2.73 -4.04
N GLN A 117 -0.29 -3.52 -3.73
CA GLN A 117 -1.09 -4.22 -4.72
C GLN A 117 -2.50 -3.62 -4.72
N ILE A 118 -2.91 -3.03 -5.82
CA ILE A 118 -4.25 -2.42 -5.94
C ILE A 118 -5.13 -3.38 -6.74
N VAL A 119 -5.98 -4.08 -6.02
CA VAL A 119 -6.66 -5.28 -6.53
C VAL A 119 -8.17 -5.08 -6.50
N PRO A 120 -8.84 -5.01 -7.66
CA PRO A 120 -10.30 -5.07 -7.68
C PRO A 120 -10.80 -6.45 -7.27
N THR A 121 -11.87 -6.53 -6.49
CA THR A 121 -12.50 -7.80 -6.07
C THR A 121 -12.89 -8.67 -7.26
N ALA A 122 -13.22 -8.04 -8.39
CA ALA A 122 -13.50 -8.73 -9.66
C ALA A 122 -12.32 -9.57 -10.17
N LEU A 123 -11.07 -9.16 -9.90
CA LEU A 123 -9.89 -9.94 -10.32
C LEU A 123 -9.90 -11.36 -9.72
N GLY A 124 -10.10 -11.45 -8.39
CA GLY A 124 -10.13 -12.76 -7.73
C GLY A 124 -11.26 -13.66 -8.22
N ARG A 125 -12.39 -13.08 -8.60
CA ARG A 125 -13.53 -13.81 -9.18
C ARG A 125 -13.21 -14.26 -10.61
N ALA A 126 -12.61 -13.39 -11.41
CA ALA A 126 -12.22 -13.71 -12.79
C ALA A 126 -11.18 -14.84 -12.84
N LEU A 127 -10.17 -14.81 -11.99
CA LEU A 127 -9.14 -15.85 -11.90
C LEU A 127 -9.67 -17.22 -11.45
N LYS A 128 -10.84 -17.23 -10.80
CA LYS A 128 -11.55 -18.47 -10.40
C LYS A 128 -12.59 -18.92 -11.43
N GLY A 129 -12.76 -18.21 -12.53
CA GLY A 129 -13.78 -18.51 -13.53
C GLY A 129 -15.22 -18.32 -13.03
N LEU A 130 -15.43 -17.41 -12.05
CA LEU A 130 -16.74 -17.08 -11.55
C LEU A 130 -17.40 -15.98 -12.39
N ASP A 131 -18.72 -15.81 -12.27
CA ASP A 131 -19.49 -14.74 -12.91
C ASP A 131 -19.37 -14.73 -14.46
N GLY A 132 -19.12 -15.89 -15.07
CA GLY A 132 -18.95 -16.02 -16.52
C GLY A 132 -17.58 -15.64 -17.07
N TYR A 133 -16.61 -15.34 -16.19
CA TYR A 133 -15.22 -15.14 -16.65
C TYR A 133 -14.57 -16.46 -17.09
N ASP A 134 -13.73 -16.37 -18.11
CA ASP A 134 -12.76 -17.41 -18.45
C ASP A 134 -11.48 -17.19 -17.64
N SER A 135 -11.14 -18.12 -16.75
CA SER A 135 -10.00 -17.99 -15.85
C SER A 135 -8.65 -17.92 -16.57
N ASP A 136 -8.48 -18.69 -17.65
CA ASP A 136 -7.24 -18.69 -18.45
C ASP A 136 -7.07 -17.37 -19.19
N TYR A 137 -8.17 -16.85 -19.76
CA TYR A 137 -8.16 -15.53 -20.39
C TYR A 137 -7.82 -14.43 -19.38
N ALA A 138 -8.54 -14.41 -18.25
CA ALA A 138 -8.34 -13.40 -17.21
C ALA A 138 -6.89 -13.38 -16.67
N PHE A 139 -6.31 -14.57 -16.48
CA PHE A 139 -4.91 -14.67 -16.03
C PHE A 139 -3.94 -14.11 -17.08
N LYS A 140 -4.10 -14.48 -18.34
CA LYS A 140 -3.27 -13.97 -19.45
C LYS A 140 -3.43 -12.47 -19.65
N ALA A 141 -4.64 -11.94 -19.48
CA ALA A 141 -4.91 -10.52 -19.55
C ALA A 141 -4.21 -9.78 -18.40
N MET A 142 -4.39 -10.23 -17.15
CA MET A 142 -3.75 -9.67 -15.96
C MET A 142 -2.22 -9.59 -16.11
N MET A 143 -1.59 -10.65 -16.64
CA MET A 143 -0.12 -10.70 -16.81
C MET A 143 0.42 -9.64 -17.78
N LYS A 144 -0.43 -8.99 -18.56
CA LYS A 144 -0.06 -7.90 -19.48
C LYS A 144 -0.39 -6.51 -18.94
N MET A 145 -1.05 -6.43 -17.78
CA MET A 145 -1.47 -5.17 -17.18
C MET A 145 -0.42 -4.63 -16.23
N SER A 146 -0.31 -3.30 -16.13
CA SER A 146 0.23 -2.62 -14.96
C SER A 146 -0.91 -2.39 -13.96
N LYS A 147 -1.72 -1.38 -14.15
CA LYS A 147 -2.98 -1.21 -13.43
C LYS A 147 -4.00 -2.23 -13.90
N ILE A 148 -4.73 -2.84 -12.97
CA ILE A 148 -5.80 -3.77 -13.33
C ILE A 148 -6.99 -3.01 -13.91
N ILE A 149 -7.41 -3.42 -15.10
CA ILE A 149 -8.60 -2.92 -15.80
C ILE A 149 -9.65 -4.02 -15.81
N VAL A 150 -10.70 -3.86 -15.02
CA VAL A 150 -11.73 -4.88 -14.82
C VAL A 150 -12.40 -5.28 -16.14
N ALA A 151 -12.68 -4.30 -17.02
CA ALA A 151 -13.32 -4.56 -18.31
C ALA A 151 -12.49 -5.49 -19.21
N ASP A 152 -11.17 -5.46 -19.08
CA ASP A 152 -10.25 -6.25 -19.91
C ASP A 152 -10.01 -7.67 -19.37
N LEU A 153 -10.61 -8.02 -18.22
CA LEU A 153 -10.54 -9.38 -17.66
C LEU A 153 -11.53 -10.33 -18.32
N ALA A 154 -12.55 -9.80 -19.00
CA ALA A 154 -13.53 -10.60 -19.73
C ALA A 154 -13.06 -10.85 -21.16
N ALA A 155 -13.21 -12.10 -21.63
CA ALA A 155 -12.96 -12.43 -23.04
C ALA A 155 -13.92 -11.65 -23.95
N PRO A 156 -13.46 -11.17 -25.12
CA PRO A 156 -14.36 -10.58 -26.13
C PRO A 156 -15.44 -11.59 -26.53
N SER A 157 -16.65 -11.10 -26.68
CA SER A 157 -17.80 -11.89 -27.18
C SER A 157 -17.66 -12.20 -28.66
#